data_ba75ffb0a819c2a650189eb252fd6713
#
_entry.id   ba75ffb0a819c2a650189eb252fd6713
#
_cell.length_a   1.000
_cell.length_b   1.000
_cell.length_c   1.000
_cell.angle_alpha   90.00
_cell.angle_beta   90.00
_cell.angle_gamma   90.00
#
_symmetry.space_group_name_H-M   'P 1'
#
loop_
_entity.id
_entity.type
_entity.pdbx_description
1 polymer ?
#
loop_
_entity_poly.entity_id
_entity_poly.type
_entity_poly.pdbx_seq_one_letter_code
_entity_poly.pdbx_strand_id
1 'polypeptide(L)'
;MEKLITGLWGCFFGVVFGMLAGAVFAYARSLRRIALNAALAALASAFYVVAFLGGLPIDNPQTLTETLAFVTITVSVLLTYQLFALLGLTKSQRMRRGLFAALCSLFLLALVSGWKLSPGDFLMVGTAMAILLGLAALGVAATKAWSGDRLNWAVVFAICCMLIALTGLSAIAHDRDRVSLWVQASSALAATLYMVTMASVMWSRYAYLIELHKLMAYGPSYDPVTRMRSHQETGLMVGAIFKSFRDKPERMGVVVLTIANLYSLEQLHGVPAVNHALFVCAVRLRRTVPGYIQMGRLGTDGFVLVMPQCKESSDLINVARAVEARLRRSVTLNTSRDAARLETDSTLWVADIGVGVLMVSNPESRGSDAVSMGRRMSRTAISYASRIAWFDESSGEAVELPDNRLL
;
A
#
# COMPACT_ATOMS: atom_id res chain seq x y z
N MET A 1 29.83 -38.44 6.22
CA MET A 1 29.60 -37.56 5.07
C MET A 1 28.19 -37.68 4.52
N GLU A 2 27.68 -38.86 4.20
CA GLU A 2 26.31 -39.05 3.69
C GLU A 2 25.23 -38.47 4.60
N LYS A 3 25.33 -38.70 5.93
CA LYS A 3 24.41 -38.15 6.93
C LYS A 3 24.39 -36.59 6.89
N LEU A 4 25.54 -35.98 6.63
CA LEU A 4 25.67 -34.53 6.51
C LEU A 4 24.94 -34.02 5.26
N ILE A 5 25.11 -34.69 4.13
CA ILE A 5 24.45 -34.34 2.85
C ILE A 5 22.92 -34.49 3.00
N THR A 6 22.46 -35.60 3.61
CA THR A 6 21.04 -35.79 3.89
C THR A 6 20.51 -34.69 4.82
N GLY A 7 21.29 -34.26 5.82
CA GLY A 7 20.93 -33.15 6.71
C GLY A 7 20.83 -31.83 5.96
N LEU A 8 21.75 -31.53 5.03
CA LEU A 8 21.74 -30.31 4.22
C LEU A 8 20.50 -30.24 3.29
N TRP A 9 20.14 -31.37 2.64
CA TRP A 9 18.90 -31.42 1.87
C TRP A 9 17.66 -31.32 2.75
N GLY A 10 17.70 -31.88 3.96
CA GLY A 10 16.64 -31.69 4.97
C GLY A 10 16.45 -30.22 5.34
N CYS A 11 17.56 -29.47 5.52
CA CYS A 11 17.49 -28.02 5.73
C CYS A 11 16.86 -27.28 4.54
N PHE A 12 17.22 -27.65 3.30
CA PHE A 12 16.62 -27.07 2.11
C PHE A 12 15.08 -27.25 2.10
N PHE A 13 14.60 -28.47 2.30
CA PHE A 13 13.15 -28.74 2.35
C PHE A 13 12.46 -28.08 3.54
N GLY A 14 13.15 -27.94 4.68
CA GLY A 14 12.66 -27.18 5.83
C GLY A 14 12.42 -25.69 5.47
N VAL A 15 13.37 -25.07 4.75
CA VAL A 15 13.23 -23.70 4.27
C VAL A 15 12.10 -23.56 3.25
N VAL A 16 11.98 -24.52 2.31
CA VAL A 16 10.87 -24.57 1.35
C VAL A 16 9.53 -24.63 2.07
N PHE A 17 9.39 -25.50 3.07
CA PHE A 17 8.18 -25.59 3.87
C PHE A 17 7.87 -24.29 4.61
N GLY A 18 8.88 -23.66 5.24
CA GLY A 18 8.73 -22.37 5.88
C GLY A 18 8.28 -21.27 4.91
N MET A 19 8.81 -21.27 3.69
CA MET A 19 8.41 -20.32 2.64
C MET A 19 6.96 -20.54 2.17
N LEU A 20 6.53 -21.81 2.05
CA LEU A 20 5.14 -22.16 1.74
C LEU A 20 4.17 -21.75 2.86
N ALA A 21 4.53 -22.01 4.12
CA ALA A 21 3.75 -21.56 5.27
C ALA A 21 3.62 -20.03 5.32
N GLY A 22 4.72 -19.31 5.07
CA GLY A 22 4.73 -17.86 4.93
C GLY A 22 3.86 -17.36 3.77
N ALA A 23 3.85 -18.05 2.64
CA ALA A 23 2.99 -17.74 1.50
C ALA A 23 1.49 -17.92 1.84
N VAL A 24 1.12 -19.00 2.55
CA VAL A 24 -0.26 -19.22 3.02
C VAL A 24 -0.69 -18.08 3.95
N PHE A 25 0.17 -17.70 4.89
CA PHE A 25 -0.10 -16.59 5.81
C PHE A 25 -0.25 -15.24 5.07
N ALA A 26 0.60 -14.98 4.06
CA ALA A 26 0.51 -13.80 3.22
C ALA A 26 -0.78 -13.77 2.39
N TYR A 27 -1.21 -14.94 1.88
CA TYR A 27 -2.45 -15.09 1.13
C TYR A 27 -3.68 -14.75 2.00
N ALA A 28 -3.72 -15.25 3.25
CA ALA A 28 -4.77 -14.97 4.21
C ALA A 28 -4.87 -13.47 4.55
N ARG A 29 -3.76 -12.71 4.43
CA ARG A 29 -3.69 -11.27 4.64
C ARG A 29 -3.91 -10.42 3.38
N SER A 30 -4.59 -10.97 2.36
CA SER A 30 -5.02 -10.25 1.12
C SER A 30 -3.91 -9.88 0.12
N LEU A 31 -2.68 -10.39 0.28
CA LEU A 31 -1.58 -10.17 -0.67
C LEU A 31 -1.40 -11.35 -1.65
N ARG A 32 -2.49 -11.73 -2.30
CA ARG A 32 -2.61 -12.92 -3.14
C ARG A 32 -1.51 -13.07 -4.19
N ARG A 33 -1.14 -12.00 -4.90
CA ARG A 33 -0.12 -12.07 -5.98
C ARG A 33 1.27 -12.41 -5.46
N ILE A 34 1.68 -11.83 -4.32
CA ILE A 34 3.01 -12.09 -3.74
C ILE A 34 3.06 -13.48 -3.15
N ALA A 35 2.02 -13.89 -2.45
CA ALA A 35 1.88 -15.22 -1.89
C ALA A 35 1.95 -16.31 -2.97
N LEU A 36 1.23 -16.16 -4.08
CA LEU A 36 1.26 -17.09 -5.20
C LEU A 36 2.65 -17.17 -5.85
N ASN A 37 3.33 -16.04 -6.05
CA ASN A 37 4.68 -16.04 -6.61
C ASN A 37 5.68 -16.72 -5.68
N ALA A 38 5.60 -16.50 -4.37
CA ALA A 38 6.47 -17.14 -3.40
C ALA A 38 6.23 -18.66 -3.33
N ALA A 39 4.97 -19.09 -3.30
CA ALA A 39 4.61 -20.50 -3.31
C ALA A 39 5.08 -21.20 -4.59
N LEU A 40 4.88 -20.57 -5.75
CA LEU A 40 5.27 -21.10 -7.04
C LEU A 40 6.80 -21.23 -7.14
N ALA A 41 7.57 -20.24 -6.65
CA ALA A 41 9.03 -20.31 -6.60
C ALA A 41 9.52 -21.48 -5.70
N ALA A 42 8.93 -21.60 -4.52
CA ALA A 42 9.28 -22.67 -3.58
C ALA A 42 8.98 -24.06 -4.12
N LEU A 43 7.78 -24.24 -4.71
CA LEU A 43 7.37 -25.52 -5.30
C LEU A 43 8.21 -25.87 -6.52
N ALA A 44 8.48 -24.94 -7.43
CA ALA A 44 9.30 -25.15 -8.59
C ALA A 44 10.74 -25.55 -8.22
N SER A 45 11.34 -24.88 -7.22
CA SER A 45 12.67 -25.19 -6.74
C SER A 45 12.72 -26.56 -6.03
N ALA A 46 11.70 -26.88 -5.22
CA ALA A 46 11.60 -28.18 -4.58
C ALA A 46 11.44 -29.31 -5.59
N PHE A 47 10.56 -29.11 -6.57
CA PHE A 47 10.35 -30.11 -7.66
C PHE A 47 11.64 -30.33 -8.46
N TYR A 48 12.36 -29.26 -8.79
CA TYR A 48 13.64 -29.35 -9.48
C TYR A 48 14.65 -30.21 -8.69
N VAL A 49 14.83 -29.91 -7.40
CA VAL A 49 15.75 -30.65 -6.54
C VAL A 49 15.34 -32.11 -6.41
N VAL A 50 14.06 -32.40 -6.17
CA VAL A 50 13.55 -33.78 -6.08
C VAL A 50 13.80 -34.56 -7.37
N ALA A 51 13.52 -33.95 -8.54
CA ALA A 51 13.75 -34.58 -9.83
C ALA A 51 15.22 -34.96 -10.03
N PHE A 52 16.15 -34.03 -9.73
CA PHE A 52 17.58 -34.23 -9.92
C PHE A 52 18.22 -35.15 -8.87
N LEU A 53 17.64 -35.26 -7.69
CA LEU A 53 18.06 -36.25 -6.69
C LEU A 53 17.54 -37.67 -6.97
N GLY A 54 16.79 -37.87 -8.07
CA GLY A 54 16.26 -39.18 -8.45
C GLY A 54 14.95 -39.54 -7.75
N GLY A 55 14.18 -38.56 -7.30
CA GLY A 55 12.86 -38.78 -6.70
C GLY A 55 11.74 -39.04 -7.70
N LEU A 56 12.04 -39.09 -9.02
CA LEU A 56 11.05 -39.43 -10.03
C LEU A 56 10.95 -40.96 -10.21
N PRO A 57 9.75 -41.53 -10.19
CA PRO A 57 9.53 -42.97 -10.34
C PRO A 57 9.62 -43.39 -11.86
N ILE A 58 10.80 -43.20 -12.45
CA ILE A 58 11.05 -43.51 -13.88
C ILE A 58 12.22 -44.46 -13.95
N ASP A 59 11.96 -45.70 -14.37
CA ASP A 59 12.98 -46.77 -14.42
C ASP A 59 13.83 -46.70 -15.70
N ASN A 60 13.27 -46.16 -16.81
CA ASN A 60 13.99 -46.03 -18.06
C ASN A 60 14.96 -44.83 -18.04
N PRO A 61 16.29 -45.03 -18.15
CA PRO A 61 17.29 -43.96 -18.08
C PRO A 61 17.16 -42.92 -19.19
N GLN A 62 16.71 -43.30 -20.35
CA GLN A 62 16.50 -42.38 -21.49
C GLN A 62 15.32 -41.44 -21.19
N THR A 63 14.19 -42.02 -20.81
CA THR A 63 12.99 -41.24 -20.41
C THR A 63 13.23 -40.34 -19.21
N LEU A 64 14.05 -40.81 -18.25
CA LEU A 64 14.45 -39.98 -17.10
C LEU A 64 15.25 -38.79 -17.55
N THR A 65 16.27 -38.95 -18.42
CA THR A 65 17.11 -37.87 -18.94
C THR A 65 16.29 -36.83 -19.71
N GLU A 66 15.37 -37.29 -20.58
CA GLU A 66 14.43 -36.41 -21.27
C GLU A 66 13.54 -35.60 -20.31
N THR A 67 12.99 -36.29 -19.31
CA THR A 67 12.15 -35.64 -18.28
C THR A 67 12.94 -34.59 -17.51
N LEU A 68 14.19 -34.88 -17.12
CA LEU A 68 15.06 -33.91 -16.47
C LEU A 68 15.36 -32.68 -17.32
N ALA A 69 15.54 -32.87 -18.66
CA ALA A 69 15.69 -31.76 -19.59
C ALA A 69 14.44 -30.87 -19.64
N PHE A 70 13.23 -31.46 -19.75
CA PHE A 70 11.98 -30.72 -19.72
C PHE A 70 11.78 -29.96 -18.37
N VAL A 71 12.10 -30.60 -17.25
CA VAL A 71 12.04 -29.98 -15.93
C VAL A 71 12.99 -28.78 -15.86
N THR A 72 14.23 -28.94 -16.36
CA THR A 72 15.24 -27.88 -16.37
C THR A 72 14.78 -26.67 -17.17
N ILE A 73 14.29 -26.87 -18.38
CA ILE A 73 13.80 -25.82 -19.25
C ILE A 73 12.60 -25.09 -18.61
N THR A 74 11.61 -25.85 -18.14
CA THR A 74 10.39 -25.31 -17.55
C THR A 74 10.67 -24.48 -16.30
N VAL A 75 11.42 -25.07 -15.37
CA VAL A 75 11.73 -24.40 -14.08
C VAL A 75 12.63 -23.19 -14.29
N SER A 76 13.61 -23.26 -15.20
CA SER A 76 14.50 -22.13 -15.48
C SER A 76 13.75 -20.94 -16.07
N VAL A 77 12.86 -21.15 -17.02
CA VAL A 77 12.01 -20.09 -17.60
C VAL A 77 11.10 -19.48 -16.54
N LEU A 78 10.47 -20.32 -15.71
CA LEU A 78 9.57 -19.88 -14.64
C LEU A 78 10.31 -19.04 -13.59
N LEU A 79 11.43 -19.55 -13.08
CA LEU A 79 12.23 -18.83 -12.06
C LEU A 79 12.82 -17.54 -12.62
N THR A 80 13.27 -17.52 -13.87
CA THR A 80 13.77 -16.30 -14.52
C THR A 80 12.68 -15.26 -14.66
N TYR A 81 11.47 -15.64 -15.06
CA TYR A 81 10.34 -14.72 -15.11
C TYR A 81 10.03 -14.12 -13.73
N GLN A 82 10.05 -14.94 -12.68
CA GLN A 82 9.82 -14.49 -11.30
C GLN A 82 10.93 -13.55 -10.80
N LEU A 83 12.21 -13.86 -11.11
CA LEU A 83 13.34 -12.99 -10.79
C LEU A 83 13.20 -11.61 -11.47
N PHE A 84 12.86 -11.58 -12.75
CA PHE A 84 12.63 -10.32 -13.47
C PHE A 84 11.41 -9.56 -12.96
N ALA A 85 10.36 -10.25 -12.53
CA ALA A 85 9.23 -9.63 -11.87
C ALA A 85 9.63 -9.04 -10.50
N LEU A 86 10.43 -9.75 -9.72
CA LEU A 86 10.98 -9.30 -8.45
C LEU A 86 11.89 -8.07 -8.64
N LEU A 87 12.72 -8.06 -9.67
CA LEU A 87 13.59 -6.93 -10.04
C LEU A 87 12.80 -5.73 -10.62
N GLY A 88 11.47 -5.85 -10.77
CA GLY A 88 10.60 -4.77 -11.20
C GLY A 88 10.62 -4.47 -12.71
N LEU A 89 11.14 -5.38 -13.55
CA LEU A 89 11.08 -5.25 -15.01
C LEU A 89 9.66 -5.37 -15.56
N THR A 90 8.74 -5.97 -14.80
CA THR A 90 7.34 -6.17 -15.19
C THR A 90 6.41 -5.01 -14.85
N LYS A 91 6.94 -3.85 -14.38
CA LYS A 91 6.13 -2.66 -14.04
C LYS A 91 5.39 -2.09 -15.26
N SER A 92 6.04 -2.03 -16.43
CA SER A 92 5.44 -1.58 -17.68
C SER A 92 4.73 -2.74 -18.38
N GLN A 93 3.50 -2.51 -18.85
CA GLN A 93 2.71 -3.52 -19.57
C GLN A 93 3.40 -3.97 -20.88
N ARG A 94 4.08 -3.05 -21.57
CA ARG A 94 4.86 -3.37 -22.78
C ARG A 94 6.04 -4.30 -22.47
N MET A 95 6.85 -3.95 -21.44
CA MET A 95 7.98 -4.78 -21.03
C MET A 95 7.54 -6.16 -20.52
N ARG A 96 6.46 -6.23 -19.77
CA ARG A 96 5.90 -7.50 -19.29
C ARG A 96 5.50 -8.42 -20.43
N ARG A 97 4.78 -7.88 -21.44
CA ARG A 97 4.37 -8.64 -22.62
C ARG A 97 5.59 -9.09 -23.45
N GLY A 98 6.55 -8.19 -23.68
CA GLY A 98 7.78 -8.49 -24.41
C GLY A 98 8.62 -9.57 -23.72
N LEU A 99 8.85 -9.44 -22.41
CA LEU A 99 9.56 -10.44 -21.62
C LEU A 99 8.86 -11.80 -21.63
N PHE A 100 7.55 -11.82 -21.43
CA PHE A 100 6.77 -13.06 -21.48
C PHE A 100 6.85 -13.72 -22.86
N ALA A 101 6.68 -12.96 -23.94
CA ALA A 101 6.81 -13.46 -25.29
C ALA A 101 8.21 -14.01 -25.60
N ALA A 102 9.28 -13.30 -25.18
CA ALA A 102 10.66 -13.75 -25.35
C ALA A 102 10.95 -15.05 -24.60
N LEU A 103 10.50 -15.17 -23.35
CA LEU A 103 10.68 -16.39 -22.57
C LEU A 103 9.84 -17.55 -23.13
N CYS A 104 8.62 -17.30 -23.59
CA CYS A 104 7.79 -18.32 -24.24
C CYS A 104 8.40 -18.78 -25.59
N SER A 105 8.94 -17.87 -26.41
CA SER A 105 9.59 -18.26 -27.67
C SER A 105 10.84 -19.08 -27.41
N LEU A 106 11.65 -18.71 -26.40
CA LEU A 106 12.83 -19.48 -26.01
C LEU A 106 12.45 -20.88 -25.50
N PHE A 107 11.39 -20.94 -24.67
CA PHE A 107 10.84 -22.21 -24.18
C PHE A 107 10.39 -23.12 -25.34
N LEU A 108 9.62 -22.61 -26.31
CA LEU A 108 9.16 -23.35 -27.46
C LEU A 108 10.32 -23.82 -28.35
N LEU A 109 11.31 -22.95 -28.56
CA LEU A 109 12.51 -23.30 -29.34
C LEU A 109 13.28 -24.46 -28.68
N ALA A 110 13.43 -24.41 -27.35
CA ALA A 110 14.07 -25.48 -26.60
C ALA A 110 13.27 -26.80 -26.65
N LEU A 111 11.95 -26.74 -26.58
CA LEU A 111 11.09 -27.93 -26.74
C LEU A 111 11.23 -28.58 -28.12
N VAL A 112 11.22 -27.76 -29.18
CA VAL A 112 11.38 -28.26 -30.56
C VAL A 112 12.76 -28.89 -30.78
N SER A 113 13.80 -28.37 -30.15
CA SER A 113 15.15 -28.95 -30.21
C SER A 113 15.21 -30.37 -29.61
N GLY A 114 14.39 -30.65 -28.58
CA GLY A 114 14.31 -31.98 -27.96
C GLY A 114 13.86 -33.10 -28.89
N TRP A 115 13.11 -32.79 -29.93
CA TRP A 115 12.69 -33.80 -30.94
C TRP A 115 13.83 -34.27 -31.86
N LYS A 116 14.91 -33.50 -31.96
CA LYS A 116 16.03 -33.80 -32.89
C LYS A 116 17.30 -34.24 -32.17
N LEU A 117 17.40 -34.00 -30.87
CA LEU A 117 18.61 -34.26 -30.10
C LEU A 117 18.52 -35.59 -29.35
N SER A 118 19.69 -36.16 -29.05
CA SER A 118 19.76 -37.28 -28.10
C SER A 118 19.34 -36.82 -26.71
N PRO A 119 18.80 -37.73 -25.85
CA PRO A 119 18.39 -37.33 -24.48
C PRO A 119 19.48 -36.62 -23.67
N GLY A 120 20.74 -37.05 -23.81
CA GLY A 120 21.90 -36.44 -23.16
C GLY A 120 22.20 -35.01 -23.67
N ASP A 121 22.20 -34.84 -24.99
CA ASP A 121 22.42 -33.54 -25.64
C ASP A 121 21.27 -32.57 -25.31
N PHE A 122 20.06 -33.07 -25.22
CA PHE A 122 18.88 -32.27 -24.85
C PHE A 122 18.99 -31.75 -23.41
N LEU A 123 19.44 -32.59 -22.48
CA LEU A 123 19.70 -32.15 -21.10
C LEU A 123 20.82 -31.11 -21.03
N MET A 124 21.90 -31.29 -21.83
CA MET A 124 22.98 -30.28 -21.90
C MET A 124 22.49 -28.95 -22.45
N VAL A 125 21.65 -28.93 -23.48
CA VAL A 125 21.02 -27.71 -24.02
C VAL A 125 20.14 -27.04 -22.98
N GLY A 126 19.31 -27.81 -22.26
CA GLY A 126 18.48 -27.31 -21.19
C GLY A 126 19.30 -26.65 -20.05
N THR A 127 20.39 -27.33 -19.67
CA THR A 127 21.29 -26.81 -18.60
C THR A 127 22.02 -25.55 -19.07
N ALA A 128 22.54 -25.51 -20.30
CA ALA A 128 23.19 -24.33 -20.87
C ALA A 128 22.23 -23.14 -20.95
N MET A 129 20.99 -23.37 -21.37
CA MET A 129 19.95 -22.36 -21.39
C MET A 129 19.64 -21.82 -19.96
N ALA A 130 19.57 -22.71 -18.98
CA ALA A 130 19.31 -22.31 -17.59
C ALA A 130 20.45 -21.44 -17.04
N ILE A 131 21.72 -21.79 -17.36
CA ILE A 131 22.87 -20.97 -16.98
C ILE A 131 22.85 -19.62 -17.66
N LEU A 132 22.56 -19.55 -18.95
CA LEU A 132 22.47 -18.29 -19.71
C LEU A 132 21.37 -17.38 -19.17
N LEU A 133 20.19 -17.92 -18.86
CA LEU A 133 19.10 -17.20 -18.24
C LEU A 133 19.47 -16.69 -16.84
N GLY A 134 20.17 -17.52 -16.05
CA GLY A 134 20.69 -17.13 -14.74
C GLY A 134 21.73 -15.99 -14.82
N LEU A 135 22.66 -16.07 -15.80
CA LEU A 135 23.65 -15.01 -16.05
C LEU A 135 22.99 -13.70 -16.53
N ALA A 136 21.97 -13.79 -17.39
CA ALA A 136 21.19 -12.62 -17.80
C ALA A 136 20.48 -11.97 -16.60
N ALA A 137 19.88 -12.79 -15.73
CA ALA A 137 19.24 -12.31 -14.50
C ALA A 137 20.27 -11.69 -13.54
N LEU A 138 21.47 -12.26 -13.43
CA LEU A 138 22.58 -11.74 -12.65
C LEU A 138 23.02 -10.36 -13.15
N GLY A 139 23.19 -10.19 -14.45
CA GLY A 139 23.53 -8.90 -15.07
C GLY A 139 22.51 -7.81 -14.75
N VAL A 140 21.22 -8.13 -14.87
CA VAL A 140 20.14 -7.20 -14.53
C VAL A 140 20.11 -6.89 -13.03
N ALA A 141 20.31 -7.89 -12.18
CA ALA A 141 20.35 -7.69 -10.73
C ALA A 141 21.53 -6.80 -10.31
N ALA A 142 22.71 -7.03 -10.90
CA ALA A 142 23.92 -6.26 -10.64
C ALA A 142 23.76 -4.78 -11.04
N THR A 143 23.24 -4.49 -12.24
CA THR A 143 23.00 -3.11 -12.69
C THR A 143 22.03 -2.37 -11.76
N LYS A 144 21.00 -3.06 -11.23
CA LYS A 144 20.06 -2.50 -10.27
C LYS A 144 20.66 -2.36 -8.87
N ALA A 145 21.54 -3.25 -8.45
CA ALA A 145 22.25 -3.13 -7.18
C ALA A 145 23.18 -1.91 -7.16
N TRP A 146 23.87 -1.64 -8.26
CA TRP A 146 24.70 -0.44 -8.41
C TRP A 146 23.91 0.88 -8.47
N SER A 147 22.65 0.84 -8.90
CA SER A 147 21.77 2.03 -8.88
C SER A 147 21.25 2.43 -7.50
N GLY A 148 21.73 1.79 -6.40
CA GLY A 148 21.54 2.24 -5.02
C GLY A 148 20.54 1.42 -4.18
N ASP A 149 19.89 0.43 -4.73
CA ASP A 149 18.98 -0.45 -3.96
C ASP A 149 19.77 -1.59 -3.30
N ARG A 150 20.08 -1.43 -2.00
CA ARG A 150 20.84 -2.41 -1.20
C ARG A 150 20.22 -3.82 -1.19
N LEU A 151 18.91 -3.92 -1.31
CA LEU A 151 18.21 -5.21 -1.31
C LEU A 151 18.54 -6.04 -2.56
N ASN A 152 18.89 -5.40 -3.69
CA ASN A 152 19.26 -6.09 -4.91
C ASN A 152 20.60 -6.80 -4.81
N TRP A 153 21.52 -6.43 -3.88
CA TRP A 153 22.73 -7.18 -3.60
C TRP A 153 22.43 -8.58 -3.03
N ALA A 154 21.39 -8.69 -2.20
CA ALA A 154 20.94 -9.98 -1.73
C ALA A 154 20.39 -10.85 -2.88
N VAL A 155 19.72 -10.22 -3.87
CA VAL A 155 19.27 -10.94 -5.08
C VAL A 155 20.46 -11.39 -5.93
N VAL A 156 21.50 -10.57 -6.09
CA VAL A 156 22.75 -10.96 -6.78
C VAL A 156 23.37 -12.18 -6.11
N PHE A 157 23.53 -12.14 -4.78
CA PHE A 157 24.02 -13.29 -4.01
C PHE A 157 23.17 -14.54 -4.20
N ALA A 158 21.84 -14.41 -4.14
CA ALA A 158 20.91 -15.52 -4.35
C ALA A 158 21.09 -16.14 -5.75
N ILE A 159 21.22 -15.32 -6.81
CA ILE A 159 21.42 -15.83 -8.16
C ILE A 159 22.76 -16.56 -8.30
N CYS A 160 23.83 -16.08 -7.68
CA CYS A 160 25.10 -16.79 -7.64
C CYS A 160 24.96 -18.17 -6.97
N CYS A 161 24.30 -18.23 -5.81
CA CYS A 161 23.98 -19.49 -5.15
C CYS A 161 23.13 -20.41 -6.03
N MET A 162 22.13 -19.87 -6.74
CA MET A 162 21.28 -20.62 -7.65
C MET A 162 22.12 -21.24 -8.79
N LEU A 163 23.04 -20.50 -9.38
CA LEU A 163 23.92 -21.00 -10.45
C LEU A 163 24.82 -22.13 -9.98
N ILE A 164 25.38 -22.01 -8.76
CA ILE A 164 26.20 -23.06 -8.14
C ILE A 164 25.34 -24.31 -7.88
N ALA A 165 24.16 -24.16 -7.35
CA ALA A 165 23.25 -25.27 -7.11
C ALA A 165 22.82 -25.99 -8.41
N LEU A 166 22.52 -25.20 -9.45
CA LEU A 166 22.08 -25.72 -10.75
C LEU A 166 23.21 -26.51 -11.43
N THR A 167 24.42 -25.99 -11.47
CA THR A 167 25.59 -26.68 -12.08
C THR A 167 25.94 -27.95 -11.32
N GLY A 168 25.87 -27.90 -9.99
CA GLY A 168 26.14 -29.09 -9.16
C GLY A 168 25.06 -30.16 -9.30
N LEU A 169 23.77 -29.79 -9.31
CA LEU A 169 22.69 -30.73 -9.53
C LEU A 169 22.75 -31.36 -10.93
N SER A 170 23.10 -30.57 -11.96
CA SER A 170 23.30 -31.09 -13.32
C SER A 170 24.47 -32.09 -13.40
N ALA A 171 25.55 -31.84 -12.68
CA ALA A 171 26.66 -32.79 -12.57
C ALA A 171 26.23 -34.10 -11.89
N ILE A 172 25.44 -34.02 -10.81
CA ILE A 172 24.92 -35.20 -10.10
C ILE A 172 23.99 -36.03 -11.01
N ALA A 173 23.19 -35.39 -11.83
CA ALA A 173 22.29 -36.07 -12.76
C ALA A 173 23.04 -36.78 -13.92
N HIS A 174 24.21 -36.23 -14.31
CA HIS A 174 24.99 -36.78 -15.41
C HIS A 174 25.78 -38.05 -15.02
N ASP A 175 26.39 -38.05 -13.85
CA ASP A 175 27.17 -39.23 -13.37
C ASP A 175 27.13 -39.28 -11.83
N ARG A 176 26.10 -39.95 -11.30
CA ARG A 176 25.81 -39.99 -9.86
C ARG A 176 26.90 -40.66 -9.05
N ASP A 177 27.57 -41.66 -9.65
CA ASP A 177 28.55 -42.49 -8.92
C ASP A 177 29.93 -41.85 -8.83
N ARG A 178 30.27 -40.95 -9.80
CA ARG A 178 31.57 -40.26 -9.88
C ARG A 178 31.59 -38.90 -9.23
N VAL A 179 30.45 -38.30 -8.94
CA VAL A 179 30.41 -36.97 -8.34
C VAL A 179 30.90 -36.99 -6.91
N SER A 180 31.88 -36.16 -6.64
CA SER A 180 32.47 -35.99 -5.32
C SER A 180 31.43 -35.52 -4.30
N LEU A 181 31.52 -36.06 -3.07
CA LEU A 181 30.64 -35.68 -1.95
C LEU A 181 30.69 -34.17 -1.65
N TRP A 182 31.80 -33.49 -1.99
CA TRP A 182 31.93 -32.04 -1.85
C TRP A 182 31.01 -31.28 -2.82
N VAL A 183 30.85 -31.75 -4.07
CA VAL A 183 29.94 -31.16 -5.05
C VAL A 183 28.49 -31.32 -4.58
N GLN A 184 28.13 -32.47 -4.04
CA GLN A 184 26.80 -32.71 -3.49
C GLN A 184 26.51 -31.78 -2.29
N ALA A 185 27.47 -31.66 -1.37
CA ALA A 185 27.33 -30.79 -0.19
C ALA A 185 27.27 -29.30 -0.56
N SER A 186 28.15 -28.86 -1.48
CA SER A 186 28.15 -27.46 -1.96
C SER A 186 26.85 -27.11 -2.71
N SER A 187 26.32 -28.05 -3.50
CA SER A 187 25.03 -27.83 -4.20
C SER A 187 23.87 -27.72 -3.24
N ALA A 188 23.81 -28.58 -2.21
CA ALA A 188 22.78 -28.53 -1.19
C ALA A 188 22.84 -27.24 -0.36
N LEU A 189 24.05 -26.85 0.04
CA LEU A 189 24.28 -25.60 0.75
C LEU A 189 23.89 -24.38 -0.09
N ALA A 190 24.33 -24.34 -1.35
CA ALA A 190 24.00 -23.25 -2.28
C ALA A 190 22.49 -23.17 -2.53
N ALA A 191 21.81 -24.29 -2.74
CA ALA A 191 20.36 -24.34 -2.89
C ALA A 191 19.63 -23.80 -1.65
N THR A 192 20.11 -24.18 -0.46
CA THR A 192 19.54 -23.71 0.82
C THR A 192 19.75 -22.20 0.98
N LEU A 193 20.97 -21.70 0.73
CA LEU A 193 21.28 -20.26 0.79
C LEU A 193 20.46 -19.45 -0.20
N TYR A 194 20.29 -19.96 -1.43
CA TYR A 194 19.40 -19.35 -2.43
C TYR A 194 17.97 -19.19 -1.87
N MET A 195 17.40 -20.28 -1.31
CA MET A 195 16.03 -20.25 -0.80
C MET A 195 15.87 -19.33 0.41
N VAL A 196 16.80 -19.36 1.37
CA VAL A 196 16.79 -18.47 2.55
C VAL A 196 16.87 -17.02 2.12
N THR A 197 17.79 -16.70 1.21
CA THR A 197 17.97 -15.31 0.73
C THR A 197 16.75 -14.83 -0.03
N MET A 198 16.18 -15.68 -0.91
CA MET A 198 14.96 -15.33 -1.64
C MET A 198 13.75 -15.15 -0.72
N ALA A 199 13.60 -16.02 0.27
CA ALA A 199 12.56 -15.88 1.29
C ALA A 199 12.71 -14.55 2.07
N SER A 200 13.94 -14.20 2.46
CA SER A 200 14.25 -12.95 3.18
C SER A 200 13.96 -11.71 2.33
N VAL A 201 14.34 -11.71 1.04
CA VAL A 201 14.06 -10.63 0.11
C VAL A 201 12.55 -10.46 -0.11
N MET A 202 11.84 -11.58 -0.31
CA MET A 202 10.39 -11.54 -0.49
C MET A 202 9.68 -11.07 0.78
N TRP A 203 10.14 -11.51 1.96
CA TRP A 203 9.60 -11.05 3.25
C TRP A 203 9.83 -9.56 3.48
N SER A 204 11.03 -9.05 3.19
CA SER A 204 11.35 -7.63 3.32
C SER A 204 10.46 -6.76 2.40
N ARG A 205 10.27 -7.18 1.15
CA ARG A 205 9.34 -6.50 0.22
C ARG A 205 7.89 -6.59 0.68
N TYR A 206 7.50 -7.71 1.25
CA TYR A 206 6.18 -7.92 1.83
C TYR A 206 5.92 -6.99 3.03
N ALA A 207 6.86 -6.94 3.98
CA ALA A 207 6.78 -6.06 5.14
C ALA A 207 6.66 -4.58 4.73
N TYR A 208 7.47 -4.13 3.77
CA TYR A 208 7.40 -2.78 3.21
C TYR A 208 6.04 -2.48 2.58
N LEU A 209 5.45 -3.41 1.84
CA LEU A 209 4.12 -3.21 1.23
C LEU A 209 3.00 -3.17 2.27
N ILE A 210 3.09 -3.97 3.34
CA ILE A 210 2.14 -3.88 4.46
C ILE A 210 2.23 -2.52 5.12
N GLU A 211 3.45 -2.05 5.40
CA GLU A 211 3.67 -0.75 6.02
C GLU A 211 3.15 0.38 5.14
N LEU A 212 3.44 0.33 3.84
CA LEU A 212 2.90 1.28 2.87
C LEU A 212 1.36 1.26 2.82
N HIS A 213 0.74 0.08 2.85
CA HIS A 213 -0.73 -0.05 2.92
C HIS A 213 -1.30 0.51 4.22
N LYS A 214 -0.63 0.28 5.36
CA LYS A 214 -1.02 0.88 6.63
C LYS A 214 -0.93 2.40 6.57
N LEU A 215 0.17 2.94 6.05
CA LEU A 215 0.34 4.39 5.90
C LEU A 215 -0.68 5.01 4.93
N MET A 216 -1.07 4.30 3.87
CA MET A 216 -2.13 4.75 2.97
C MET A 216 -3.54 4.59 3.56
N ALA A 217 -3.77 3.54 4.36
CA ALA A 217 -5.05 3.30 5.02
C ALA A 217 -5.27 4.26 6.20
N TYR A 218 -4.21 4.57 6.92
CA TYR A 218 -4.18 5.55 8.00
C TYR A 218 -3.40 6.77 7.47
N GLY A 219 -4.06 7.64 6.71
CA GLY A 219 -3.49 8.94 6.33
C GLY A 219 -2.98 9.69 7.58
N PRO A 220 -2.23 10.77 7.43
CA PRO A 220 -1.70 11.49 8.58
C PRO A 220 -2.84 11.88 9.51
N SER A 221 -2.69 11.58 10.81
CA SER A 221 -3.71 11.85 11.83
C SER A 221 -4.09 13.34 11.90
N TYR A 222 -3.16 14.20 11.46
CA TYR A 222 -3.35 15.64 11.40
C TYR A 222 -3.16 16.19 10.00
N ASP A 223 -4.02 17.12 9.62
CA ASP A 223 -3.91 17.87 8.36
C ASP A 223 -2.68 18.79 8.41
N PRO A 224 -1.77 18.73 7.43
CA PRO A 224 -0.51 19.47 7.47
C PRO A 224 -0.71 21.01 7.42
N VAL A 225 -1.79 21.48 6.80
CA VAL A 225 -2.10 22.89 6.66
C VAL A 225 -2.73 23.45 7.93
N THR A 226 -3.79 22.83 8.40
CA THR A 226 -4.57 23.33 9.54
C THR A 226 -4.08 22.82 10.88
N ARG A 227 -3.27 21.77 10.91
CA ARG A 227 -2.84 21.04 12.10
C ARG A 227 -4.02 20.57 12.98
N MET A 228 -5.20 20.41 12.38
CA MET A 228 -6.37 19.78 12.97
C MET A 228 -6.38 18.30 12.59
N ARG A 229 -7.24 17.51 13.24
CA ARG A 229 -7.45 16.12 12.81
C ARG A 229 -7.76 16.08 11.32
N SER A 230 -7.11 15.20 10.60
CA SER A 230 -7.35 15.01 9.15
C SER A 230 -8.80 14.58 8.90
N HIS A 231 -9.27 14.65 7.67
CA HIS A 231 -10.62 14.22 7.33
C HIS A 231 -10.91 12.77 7.77
N GLN A 232 -9.94 11.89 7.58
CA GLN A 232 -10.05 10.48 7.96
C GLN A 232 -10.09 10.28 9.47
N GLU A 233 -9.18 10.91 10.20
CA GLU A 233 -9.12 10.86 11.66
C GLU A 233 -10.36 11.51 12.30
N THR A 234 -10.90 12.55 11.65
CA THR A 234 -12.16 13.17 12.02
C THR A 234 -13.33 12.19 11.90
N GLY A 235 -13.36 11.37 10.83
CA GLY A 235 -14.35 10.31 10.67
C GLY A 235 -14.28 9.27 11.79
N LEU A 236 -13.07 8.85 12.16
CA LEU A 236 -12.85 7.92 13.29
C LEU A 236 -13.29 8.53 14.64
N MET A 237 -12.94 9.79 14.86
CA MET A 237 -13.36 10.55 16.06
C MET A 237 -14.87 10.63 16.16
N VAL A 238 -15.55 11.03 15.10
CA VAL A 238 -17.02 11.08 15.05
C VAL A 238 -17.61 9.72 15.32
N GLY A 239 -17.11 8.66 14.67
CA GLY A 239 -17.56 7.28 14.88
C GLY A 239 -17.41 6.83 16.34
N ALA A 240 -16.28 7.15 17.00
CA ALA A 240 -16.05 6.82 18.40
C ALA A 240 -17.01 7.56 19.35
N ILE A 241 -17.26 8.86 19.09
CA ILE A 241 -18.21 9.65 19.89
C ILE A 241 -19.62 9.11 19.76
N PHE A 242 -20.08 8.80 18.53
CA PHE A 242 -21.41 8.25 18.30
C PHE A 242 -21.56 6.84 18.89
N LYS A 243 -20.50 6.04 18.93
CA LYS A 243 -20.51 4.76 19.65
C LYS A 243 -20.71 4.96 21.15
N SER A 244 -19.95 5.89 21.75
CA SER A 244 -20.10 6.22 23.20
C SER A 244 -21.50 6.78 23.50
N PHE A 245 -22.06 7.58 22.60
CA PHE A 245 -23.41 8.13 22.71
C PHE A 245 -24.49 7.03 22.71
N ARG A 246 -24.31 5.96 21.92
CA ARG A 246 -25.22 4.82 21.91
C ARG A 246 -25.20 4.07 23.23
N ASP A 247 -24.02 3.94 23.86
CA ASP A 247 -23.88 3.25 25.14
C ASP A 247 -24.46 4.07 26.32
N LYS A 248 -24.41 5.41 26.21
CA LYS A 248 -24.97 6.36 27.20
C LYS A 248 -25.65 7.50 26.45
N PRO A 249 -26.97 7.37 26.17
CA PRO A 249 -27.68 8.36 25.38
C PRO A 249 -27.87 9.66 26.19
N GLU A 250 -27.12 10.68 25.81
CA GLU A 250 -27.25 12.06 26.24
C GLU A 250 -27.42 12.91 24.97
N ARG A 251 -27.97 14.14 25.10
CA ARG A 251 -28.07 15.03 23.94
C ARG A 251 -26.68 15.44 23.46
N MET A 252 -26.45 15.32 22.15
CA MET A 252 -25.17 15.65 21.52
C MET A 252 -25.36 16.71 20.43
N GLY A 253 -24.43 17.66 20.34
CA GLY A 253 -24.44 18.70 19.30
C GLY A 253 -23.43 18.42 18.20
N VAL A 254 -23.82 18.65 16.94
CA VAL A 254 -22.96 18.61 15.77
C VAL A 254 -23.05 19.94 15.03
N VAL A 255 -21.91 20.59 14.80
CA VAL A 255 -21.81 21.81 14.01
C VAL A 255 -20.88 21.55 12.83
N VAL A 256 -21.37 21.77 11.61
CA VAL A 256 -20.60 21.64 10.39
C VAL A 256 -20.43 23.00 9.75
N LEU A 257 -19.21 23.28 9.34
CA LEU A 257 -18.80 24.56 8.72
C LEU A 257 -18.35 24.31 7.30
N THR A 258 -18.83 25.11 6.36
CA THR A 258 -18.38 25.10 4.96
C THR A 258 -17.95 26.49 4.55
N ILE A 259 -16.82 26.61 3.85
CA ILE A 259 -16.27 27.85 3.31
C ILE A 259 -16.47 27.83 1.79
N ALA A 260 -17.32 28.71 1.28
CA ALA A 260 -17.76 28.66 -0.13
C ALA A 260 -16.73 29.29 -1.10
N ASN A 261 -16.00 30.30 -0.67
CA ASN A 261 -15.13 31.09 -1.56
C ASN A 261 -13.67 30.63 -1.64
N LEU A 262 -13.33 29.40 -1.16
CA LEU A 262 -11.97 28.89 -1.27
C LEU A 262 -11.56 28.61 -2.71
N TYR A 263 -12.47 28.11 -3.54
CA TYR A 263 -12.20 27.87 -4.95
C TYR A 263 -11.88 29.17 -5.71
N SER A 264 -12.64 30.22 -5.47
CA SER A 264 -12.36 31.54 -6.07
C SER A 264 -11.02 32.11 -5.60
N LEU A 265 -10.67 31.90 -4.32
CA LEU A 265 -9.38 32.28 -3.77
C LEU A 265 -8.23 31.53 -4.45
N GLU A 266 -8.41 30.23 -4.70
CA GLU A 266 -7.42 29.40 -5.39
C GLU A 266 -7.18 29.87 -6.83
N GLN A 267 -8.24 30.15 -7.57
CA GLN A 267 -8.15 30.65 -8.95
C GLN A 267 -7.43 31.99 -9.04
N LEU A 268 -7.69 32.89 -8.10
CA LEU A 268 -7.11 34.24 -8.10
C LEU A 268 -5.67 34.28 -7.57
N HIS A 269 -5.37 33.56 -6.50
CA HIS A 269 -4.13 33.70 -5.73
C HIS A 269 -3.36 32.40 -5.52
N GLY A 270 -3.89 31.26 -6.02
CA GLY A 270 -3.24 29.95 -5.97
C GLY A 270 -3.34 29.23 -4.63
N VAL A 271 -2.83 28.01 -4.59
CA VAL A 271 -2.86 27.10 -3.45
C VAL A 271 -2.25 27.67 -2.15
N PRO A 272 -1.14 28.44 -2.18
CA PRO A 272 -0.56 29.01 -0.95
C PRO A 272 -1.52 29.93 -0.22
N ALA A 273 -2.30 30.75 -0.92
CA ALA A 273 -3.29 31.65 -0.33
C ALA A 273 -4.43 30.85 0.35
N VAL A 274 -4.90 29.77 -0.27
CA VAL A 274 -5.91 28.86 0.28
C VAL A 274 -5.38 28.21 1.56
N ASN A 275 -4.15 27.73 1.54
CA ASN A 275 -3.52 27.10 2.70
C ASN A 275 -3.40 28.09 3.87
N HIS A 276 -3.02 29.35 3.60
CA HIS A 276 -2.96 30.38 4.61
C HIS A 276 -4.36 30.70 5.16
N ALA A 277 -5.37 30.85 4.31
CA ALA A 277 -6.75 31.07 4.72
C ALA A 277 -7.28 29.96 5.63
N LEU A 278 -7.08 28.69 5.23
CA LEU A 278 -7.47 27.52 6.02
C LEU A 278 -6.75 27.44 7.35
N PHE A 279 -5.44 27.76 7.40
CA PHE A 279 -4.67 27.81 8.61
C PHE A 279 -5.23 28.86 9.59
N VAL A 280 -5.50 30.07 9.11
CA VAL A 280 -6.07 31.15 9.94
C VAL A 280 -7.47 30.78 10.45
N CYS A 281 -8.32 30.18 9.61
CA CYS A 281 -9.63 29.65 10.04
C CYS A 281 -9.48 28.61 11.16
N ALA A 282 -8.57 27.65 11.00
CA ALA A 282 -8.31 26.63 12.03
C ALA A 282 -7.81 27.23 13.36
N VAL A 283 -6.91 28.22 13.30
CA VAL A 283 -6.42 28.93 14.50
C VAL A 283 -7.56 29.68 15.18
N ARG A 284 -8.42 30.36 14.41
CA ARG A 284 -9.58 31.07 14.94
C ARG A 284 -10.56 30.11 15.63
N LEU A 285 -10.85 28.95 14.99
CA LEU A 285 -11.69 27.91 15.58
C LEU A 285 -11.15 27.43 16.93
N ARG A 286 -9.86 27.07 17.00
CA ARG A 286 -9.25 26.61 18.26
C ARG A 286 -9.31 27.61 19.40
N ARG A 287 -9.30 28.91 19.07
CA ARG A 287 -9.39 30.01 20.08
C ARG A 287 -10.82 30.33 20.49
N THR A 288 -11.80 29.96 19.68
CA THR A 288 -13.22 30.30 19.92
C THR A 288 -13.96 29.13 20.53
N VAL A 289 -13.62 27.91 20.15
CA VAL A 289 -14.33 26.70 20.57
C VAL A 289 -13.80 26.20 21.91
N PRO A 290 -14.65 25.90 22.89
CA PRO A 290 -14.25 25.33 24.20
C PRO A 290 -13.55 23.97 24.02
N GLY A 291 -12.61 23.64 24.92
CA GLY A 291 -11.75 22.47 24.80
C GLY A 291 -12.45 21.12 24.91
N TYR A 292 -13.66 21.06 25.44
CA TYR A 292 -14.46 19.83 25.53
C TYR A 292 -15.14 19.48 24.19
N ILE A 293 -15.23 20.41 23.25
CA ILE A 293 -15.76 20.20 21.91
C ILE A 293 -14.67 19.62 21.03
N GLN A 294 -14.93 18.46 20.47
CA GLN A 294 -14.01 17.82 19.54
C GLN A 294 -14.13 18.45 18.15
N MET A 295 -13.00 18.71 17.51
CA MET A 295 -12.99 19.37 16.21
C MET A 295 -12.06 18.68 15.23
N GLY A 296 -12.41 18.73 13.95
CA GLY A 296 -11.60 18.18 12.89
C GLY A 296 -11.93 18.75 11.51
N ARG A 297 -11.07 18.44 10.54
CA ARG A 297 -11.26 18.85 9.16
C ARG A 297 -12.27 17.96 8.46
N LEU A 298 -13.15 18.56 7.65
CA LEU A 298 -14.15 17.87 6.84
C LEU A 298 -13.95 18.17 5.36
N GLY A 299 -13.29 17.27 4.65
CA GLY A 299 -12.96 17.47 3.23
C GLY A 299 -11.96 18.61 2.99
N THR A 300 -12.09 19.27 1.85
CA THR A 300 -11.21 20.36 1.40
C THR A 300 -11.68 21.74 1.87
N ASP A 301 -12.97 21.89 2.13
CA ASP A 301 -13.70 23.15 2.28
C ASP A 301 -14.36 23.36 3.65
N GLY A 302 -14.20 22.41 4.60
CA GLY A 302 -14.98 22.48 5.82
C GLY A 302 -14.32 21.97 7.09
N PHE A 303 -15.04 22.17 8.19
CA PHE A 303 -14.71 21.68 9.52
C PHE A 303 -15.95 21.09 10.18
N VAL A 304 -15.75 20.19 11.14
CA VAL A 304 -16.79 19.65 11.98
C VAL A 304 -16.42 19.82 13.45
N LEU A 305 -17.39 20.22 14.24
CA LEU A 305 -17.32 20.33 15.68
C LEU A 305 -18.35 19.38 16.27
N VAL A 306 -17.96 18.60 17.26
CA VAL A 306 -18.86 17.69 17.96
C VAL A 306 -18.81 17.99 19.44
N MET A 307 -19.96 18.29 20.02
CA MET A 307 -20.15 18.49 21.44
C MET A 307 -20.75 17.21 22.03
N PRO A 308 -19.96 16.36 22.70
CA PRO A 308 -20.41 15.04 23.15
C PRO A 308 -21.55 15.09 24.17
N GLN A 309 -21.62 16.15 24.95
CA GLN A 309 -22.66 16.40 25.94
C GLN A 309 -23.18 17.82 25.73
N CYS A 310 -24.43 17.94 25.30
CA CYS A 310 -25.11 19.20 25.07
C CYS A 310 -26.38 19.25 25.90
N LYS A 311 -26.37 19.97 27.00
CA LYS A 311 -27.51 20.05 27.90
C LYS A 311 -28.64 20.89 27.31
N GLU A 312 -28.29 22.02 26.72
CA GLU A 312 -29.23 22.95 26.11
C GLU A 312 -28.87 23.29 24.66
N SER A 313 -29.87 23.49 23.85
CA SER A 313 -29.69 23.93 22.45
C SER A 313 -29.06 25.32 22.36
N SER A 314 -29.28 26.16 23.37
CA SER A 314 -28.69 27.49 23.53
C SER A 314 -27.16 27.45 23.52
N ASP A 315 -26.53 26.48 24.17
CA ASP A 315 -25.08 26.33 24.21
C ASP A 315 -24.50 26.08 22.81
N LEU A 316 -25.16 25.17 22.03
CA LEU A 316 -24.75 24.83 20.69
C LEU A 316 -24.93 26.01 19.73
N ILE A 317 -26.04 26.73 19.85
CA ILE A 317 -26.34 27.96 19.07
C ILE A 317 -25.30 29.05 19.39
N ASN A 318 -24.97 29.27 20.67
CA ASN A 318 -23.97 30.26 21.06
C ASN A 318 -22.59 29.93 20.46
N VAL A 319 -22.18 28.66 20.46
CA VAL A 319 -20.94 28.23 19.82
C VAL A 319 -20.98 28.51 18.33
N ALA A 320 -22.09 28.17 17.65
CA ALA A 320 -22.25 28.38 16.22
C ALA A 320 -22.16 29.85 15.84
N ARG A 321 -22.83 30.74 16.58
CA ARG A 321 -22.77 32.21 16.40
C ARG A 321 -21.37 32.78 16.65
N ALA A 322 -20.71 32.34 17.74
CA ALA A 322 -19.36 32.78 18.05
C ALA A 322 -18.34 32.37 16.97
N VAL A 323 -18.48 31.17 16.44
CA VAL A 323 -17.64 30.64 15.36
C VAL A 323 -17.89 31.41 14.06
N GLU A 324 -19.14 31.58 13.66
CA GLU A 324 -19.52 32.35 12.48
C GLU A 324 -18.94 33.77 12.53
N ALA A 325 -19.22 34.51 13.59
CA ALA A 325 -18.76 35.90 13.76
C ALA A 325 -17.22 35.99 13.78
N ARG A 326 -16.53 35.01 14.35
CA ARG A 326 -15.07 35.00 14.41
C ARG A 326 -14.42 34.68 13.08
N LEU A 327 -14.96 33.75 12.31
CA LEU A 327 -14.42 33.33 11.03
C LEU A 327 -14.66 34.36 9.93
N ARG A 328 -15.77 35.10 9.93
CA ARG A 328 -16.05 36.19 9.00
C ARG A 328 -15.17 37.44 9.13
N ARG A 329 -14.38 37.53 10.19
CA ARG A 329 -13.43 38.64 10.29
C ARG A 329 -12.41 38.57 9.16
N SER A 330 -12.10 39.72 8.58
CA SER A 330 -11.11 39.85 7.52
C SER A 330 -9.75 39.25 7.89
N VAL A 331 -9.06 38.69 6.91
CA VAL A 331 -7.72 38.11 7.01
C VAL A 331 -6.85 38.74 5.96
N THR A 332 -5.69 39.24 6.33
CA THR A 332 -4.65 39.64 5.38
C THR A 332 -3.91 38.38 4.95
N LEU A 333 -4.08 37.99 3.70
CA LEU A 333 -3.41 36.83 3.12
C LEU A 333 -2.15 37.27 2.38
N ASN A 334 -1.08 36.51 2.54
CA ASN A 334 0.10 36.66 1.71
C ASN A 334 -0.16 35.96 0.36
N THR A 335 -0.19 36.73 -0.72
CA THR A 335 -0.56 36.27 -2.07
C THR A 335 0.59 36.26 -3.05
N SER A 336 1.82 36.47 -2.60
CA SER A 336 3.00 36.48 -3.47
C SER A 336 3.19 35.10 -4.14
N ARG A 337 3.07 35.09 -5.47
CA ARG A 337 3.31 33.90 -6.31
C ARG A 337 4.78 33.57 -6.50
N ASP A 338 5.66 34.54 -6.34
CA ASP A 338 7.11 34.42 -6.55
C ASP A 338 7.83 34.55 -5.20
N ALA A 339 8.45 33.46 -4.75
CA ALA A 339 9.32 33.48 -3.59
C ALA A 339 10.56 34.40 -3.75
N ALA A 340 10.85 34.83 -4.99
CA ALA A 340 11.96 35.70 -5.34
C ALA A 340 11.61 37.22 -5.29
N ARG A 341 10.34 37.58 -5.19
CA ARG A 341 9.94 38.99 -5.06
C ARG A 341 9.87 39.38 -3.61
N LEU A 342 10.67 40.36 -3.23
CA LEU A 342 10.70 40.98 -1.90
C LEU A 342 9.43 41.77 -1.57
N GLU A 343 8.57 42.02 -2.53
CA GLU A 343 7.27 42.68 -2.34
C GLU A 343 6.20 41.63 -2.02
N THR A 344 5.75 41.62 -0.78
CA THR A 344 4.62 40.81 -0.33
C THR A 344 3.33 41.44 -0.76
N ASP A 345 2.77 40.98 -1.87
CA ASP A 345 1.38 41.31 -2.20
C ASP A 345 0.46 40.73 -1.14
N SER A 346 -0.23 41.59 -0.40
CA SER A 346 -1.19 41.21 0.62
C SER A 346 -2.61 41.56 0.18
N THR A 347 -3.50 40.59 0.21
CA THR A 347 -4.92 40.75 -0.11
C THR A 347 -5.77 40.55 1.13
N LEU A 348 -6.75 41.46 1.31
CA LEU A 348 -7.74 41.32 2.35
C LEU A 348 -8.81 40.32 1.90
N TRP A 349 -8.95 39.24 2.63
CA TRP A 349 -9.94 38.20 2.34
C TRP A 349 -10.90 38.01 3.50
N VAL A 350 -12.17 37.78 3.18
CA VAL A 350 -13.24 37.45 4.13
C VAL A 350 -13.79 36.09 3.75
N ALA A 351 -13.83 35.16 4.71
CA ALA A 351 -14.38 33.83 4.50
C ALA A 351 -15.90 33.90 4.34
N ASP A 352 -16.40 33.36 3.22
CA ASP A 352 -17.83 33.16 2.99
C ASP A 352 -18.24 31.81 3.58
N ILE A 353 -18.87 31.86 4.77
CA ILE A 353 -19.08 30.70 5.63
C ILE A 353 -20.56 30.42 5.77
N GLY A 354 -20.90 29.12 5.67
CA GLY A 354 -22.17 28.61 6.13
C GLY A 354 -21.99 27.65 7.29
N VAL A 355 -22.90 27.70 8.24
CA VAL A 355 -22.88 26.90 9.48
C VAL A 355 -24.14 26.06 9.54
N GLY A 356 -24.02 24.75 9.59
CA GLY A 356 -25.14 23.83 9.85
C GLY A 356 -25.07 23.33 11.28
N VAL A 357 -26.15 23.45 12.03
CA VAL A 357 -26.24 23.10 13.45
C VAL A 357 -27.30 22.04 13.66
N LEU A 358 -26.93 20.95 14.27
CA LEU A 358 -27.77 19.77 14.45
C LEU A 358 -27.68 19.28 15.89
N MET A 359 -28.82 19.11 16.55
CA MET A 359 -28.91 18.37 17.81
C MET A 359 -29.21 16.89 17.49
N VAL A 360 -28.51 15.98 18.10
CA VAL A 360 -28.74 14.55 17.96
C VAL A 360 -29.27 13.99 19.27
N SER A 361 -30.53 13.55 19.25
CA SER A 361 -31.23 13.01 20.42
C SER A 361 -31.48 11.50 20.29
N ASN A 362 -31.46 10.97 19.05
CA ASN A 362 -31.72 9.56 18.80
C ASN A 362 -30.42 8.73 18.85
N PRO A 363 -30.32 7.73 19.76
CA PRO A 363 -29.14 6.87 19.90
C PRO A 363 -28.83 6.03 18.66
N GLU A 364 -29.82 5.73 17.82
CA GLU A 364 -29.65 4.95 16.59
C GLU A 364 -29.03 5.77 15.43
N SER A 365 -28.90 7.07 15.60
CA SER A 365 -28.33 7.95 14.58
C SER A 365 -26.89 7.57 14.25
N ARG A 366 -26.56 7.57 12.96
CA ARG A 366 -25.19 7.33 12.49
C ARG A 366 -24.42 8.64 12.38
N GLY A 367 -23.17 8.63 12.82
CA GLY A 367 -22.29 9.82 12.71
C GLY A 367 -22.12 10.30 11.28
N SER A 368 -22.08 9.39 10.30
CA SER A 368 -22.03 9.71 8.86
C SER A 368 -23.22 10.53 8.40
N ASP A 369 -24.41 10.17 8.88
CA ASP A 369 -25.67 10.78 8.45
C ASP A 369 -25.82 12.18 9.07
N ALA A 370 -25.48 12.30 10.36
CA ALA A 370 -25.45 13.58 11.06
C ALA A 370 -24.47 14.58 10.41
N VAL A 371 -23.24 14.13 10.09
CA VAL A 371 -22.25 14.97 9.41
C VAL A 371 -22.70 15.33 7.99
N SER A 372 -23.27 14.39 7.23
CA SER A 372 -23.79 14.62 5.89
C SER A 372 -24.95 15.61 5.89
N MET A 373 -25.85 15.50 6.87
CA MET A 373 -26.96 16.43 7.07
C MET A 373 -26.43 17.83 7.42
N GLY A 374 -25.55 17.92 8.42
CA GLY A 374 -24.92 19.19 8.79
C GLY A 374 -24.18 19.85 7.64
N ARG A 375 -23.53 19.06 6.75
CA ARG A 375 -22.87 19.59 5.55
C ARG A 375 -23.86 20.15 4.51
N ARG A 376 -25.00 19.50 4.30
CA ARG A 376 -26.06 20.04 3.42
C ARG A 376 -26.59 21.35 4.01
N MET A 377 -26.89 21.37 5.31
CA MET A 377 -27.37 22.54 6.01
C MET A 377 -26.36 23.71 5.94
N SER A 378 -25.06 23.43 6.16
CA SER A 378 -24.06 24.50 6.10
C SER A 378 -23.94 25.12 4.69
N ARG A 379 -24.18 24.35 3.64
CA ARG A 379 -24.24 24.87 2.28
C ARG A 379 -25.48 25.71 2.01
N THR A 380 -26.63 25.29 2.50
CA THR A 380 -27.89 26.05 2.43
C THR A 380 -27.77 27.35 3.24
N ALA A 381 -27.12 27.31 4.40
CA ALA A 381 -26.89 28.46 5.25
C ALA A 381 -26.14 29.62 4.57
N ILE A 382 -25.37 29.36 3.53
CA ILE A 382 -24.71 30.41 2.74
C ILE A 382 -25.70 31.36 2.10
N SER A 383 -26.94 30.95 1.81
CA SER A 383 -28.01 31.81 1.29
C SER A 383 -28.77 32.58 2.36
N TYR A 384 -28.58 32.23 3.65
CA TYR A 384 -29.27 32.88 4.75
C TYR A 384 -28.57 34.16 5.22
N ALA A 385 -29.32 35.13 5.72
CA ALA A 385 -28.77 36.36 6.27
C ALA A 385 -27.91 36.11 7.52
N SER A 386 -28.34 35.19 8.40
CA SER A 386 -27.61 34.76 9.58
C SER A 386 -26.42 33.85 9.28
N ARG A 387 -26.36 33.25 8.09
CA ARG A 387 -25.35 32.23 7.73
C ARG A 387 -25.39 30.98 8.58
N ILE A 388 -26.45 30.76 9.35
CA ILE A 388 -26.62 29.62 10.26
C ILE A 388 -27.94 28.92 9.96
N ALA A 389 -27.89 27.64 9.65
CA ALA A 389 -29.02 26.75 9.52
C ALA A 389 -29.13 25.87 10.77
N TRP A 390 -30.31 25.85 11.37
CA TRP A 390 -30.66 24.99 12.50
C TRP A 390 -31.59 23.88 12.03
N PHE A 391 -31.35 22.65 12.50
CA PHE A 391 -32.31 21.57 12.26
C PHE A 391 -33.38 21.58 13.33
N ASP A 392 -34.59 21.84 12.92
CA ASP A 392 -35.75 21.76 13.80
C ASP A 392 -36.34 20.33 13.79
N GLU A 393 -36.20 19.66 14.93
CA GLU A 393 -36.73 18.28 15.08
C GLU A 393 -38.24 18.21 14.95
N SER A 394 -38.95 19.31 15.20
CA SER A 394 -40.44 19.35 15.16
C SER A 394 -40.98 19.40 13.73
N SER A 395 -40.34 20.16 12.84
CA SER A 395 -40.69 20.27 11.42
C SER A 395 -39.96 19.29 10.52
N GLY A 396 -38.81 18.73 10.98
CA GLY A 396 -37.94 17.89 10.19
C GLY A 396 -37.17 18.66 9.11
N GLU A 397 -37.15 20.00 9.16
CA GLU A 397 -36.54 20.86 8.16
C GLU A 397 -35.39 21.69 8.72
N ALA A 398 -34.52 22.16 7.83
CA ALA A 398 -33.46 23.11 8.15
C ALA A 398 -34.01 24.53 8.07
N VAL A 399 -34.05 25.20 9.20
CA VAL A 399 -34.59 26.57 9.33
C VAL A 399 -33.46 27.56 9.55
N GLU A 400 -33.61 28.78 9.06
CA GLU A 400 -32.69 29.88 9.36
C GLU A 400 -32.73 30.24 10.85
N LEU A 401 -31.57 30.32 11.49
CA LEU A 401 -31.50 30.79 12.86
C LEU A 401 -31.61 32.33 12.89
N PRO A 402 -32.60 32.93 13.57
CA PRO A 402 -32.77 34.37 13.57
C PRO A 402 -31.56 35.10 14.16
N ASP A 403 -31.18 36.21 13.52
CA ASP A 403 -30.07 37.03 13.96
C ASP A 403 -30.53 37.86 15.18
N ASN A 404 -29.97 37.58 16.35
CA ASN A 404 -30.29 38.34 17.58
C ASN A 404 -29.82 39.81 17.55
N ARG A 405 -29.32 40.31 16.41
CA ARG A 405 -28.94 41.72 16.24
C ARG A 405 -30.13 42.61 15.85
N LEU A 406 -31.30 42.00 15.63
CA LEU A 406 -32.52 42.72 15.28
C LEU A 406 -33.57 42.74 16.42
N LEU A 407 -33.24 42.26 17.58
CA LEU A 407 -33.95 42.45 18.84
C LEU A 407 -33.08 43.29 19.82
#